data_76b032ce1b6654eceb41185eb7c558f0
#
_entry.id   76b032ce1b6654eceb41185eb7c558f0
#
_cell.length_a   1.000
_cell.length_b   1.000
_cell.length_c   1.000
_cell.angle_alpha   90.00
_cell.angle_beta   90.00
_cell.angle_gamma   90.00
#
_symmetry.space_group_name_H-M   'P 1'
#
loop_
_entity.id
_entity.type
_entity.pdbx_description
1 polymer ?
#
loop_
_entity_poly.entity_id
_entity_poly.type
_entity_poly.pdbx_seq_one_letter_code
_entity_poly.pdbx_strand_id
1 'polypeptide(L)' 'MIAAYLEIRDGKIKKSSLEALSEARRRAGELGLETAAVLVGASVAGLAPSAFALGAAKVYAVEHPALA' A
#
# COMPACT_ATOMS: atom_id res chain seq x y z
N MET A 1 -9.27 11.28 -1.66
CA MET A 1 -8.57 9.98 -1.55
C MET A 1 -7.45 10.08 -0.53
N ILE A 2 -7.32 9.08 0.32
CA ILE A 2 -6.20 8.97 1.25
C ILE A 2 -5.27 7.87 0.75
N ALA A 3 -3.98 8.18 0.59
CA ALA A 3 -3.00 7.23 0.10
C ALA A 3 -2.07 6.79 1.23
N ALA A 4 -1.76 5.49 1.27
CA ALA A 4 -0.76 4.92 2.16
C ALA A 4 0.40 4.40 1.32
N TYR A 5 1.63 4.77 1.68
CA TYR A 5 2.83 4.27 1.03
C TYR A 5 3.28 3.00 1.73
N LEU A 6 3.34 1.90 0.99
CA LEU A 6 3.71 0.60 1.52
C LEU A 6 5.13 0.26 1.07
N GLU A 7 6.07 0.25 2.00
CA GLU A 7 7.44 -0.12 1.71
C GLU A 7 7.56 -1.64 1.63
N ILE A 8 8.16 -2.12 0.55
CA ILE A 8 8.33 -3.54 0.28
C ILE A 8 9.79 -3.91 0.49
N ARG A 9 10.04 -4.91 1.34
CA ARG A 9 11.38 -5.48 1.55
C ARG A 9 11.32 -6.98 1.46
N ASP A 10 12.29 -7.57 0.75
CA ASP A 10 12.40 -9.02 0.60
C ASP A 10 11.09 -9.67 0.14
N GLY A 11 10.38 -9.00 -0.76
CA GLY A 11 9.12 -9.48 -1.29
C GLY A 11 7.94 -9.40 -0.33
N LYS A 12 8.09 -8.68 0.79
CA LYS A 12 7.04 -8.55 1.81
C LYS A 12 6.76 -7.10 2.16
N ILE A 13 5.52 -6.83 2.51
CA ILE A 13 5.10 -5.52 2.99
C ILE A 13 5.54 -5.38 4.45
N LYS A 14 6.23 -4.30 4.77
CA LYS A 14 6.68 -4.05 6.15
C LYS A 14 5.48 -3.89 7.09
N LYS A 15 5.64 -4.36 8.31
CA LYS A 15 4.58 -4.28 9.33
C LYS A 15 4.12 -2.85 9.59
N SER A 16 5.07 -1.91 9.66
CA SER A 16 4.73 -0.50 9.84
C SER A 16 3.89 0.04 8.68
N SER A 17 4.14 -0.45 7.46
CA SER A 17 3.33 -0.08 6.30
C SER A 17 1.92 -0.64 6.38
N LEU A 18 1.75 -1.85 6.92
CA LEU A 18 0.42 -2.43 7.14
C LEU A 18 -0.37 -1.60 8.15
N GLU A 19 0.28 -1.13 9.20
CA GLU A 19 -0.35 -0.24 10.18
C GLU A 19 -0.76 1.09 9.55
N ALA A 20 0.10 1.64 8.69
CA ALA A 20 -0.21 2.87 7.97
C ALA A 20 -1.43 2.71 7.06
N LEU A 21 -1.53 1.57 6.37
CA LEU A 21 -2.69 1.29 5.52
C LEU A 21 -3.97 1.16 6.35
N SER A 22 -3.91 0.46 7.48
CA SER A 22 -5.05 0.34 8.40
C SER A 22 -5.53 1.71 8.86
N GLU A 23 -4.62 2.58 9.26
CA GLU A 23 -4.96 3.93 9.71
C GLU A 23 -5.55 4.75 8.57
N ALA A 24 -4.99 4.64 7.36
CA ALA A 24 -5.50 5.34 6.18
C ALA A 24 -6.94 4.89 5.87
N ARG A 25 -7.23 3.59 5.97
CA ARG A 25 -8.58 3.06 5.76
C ARG A 25 -9.56 3.61 6.79
N ARG A 26 -9.17 3.65 8.04
CA ARG A 26 -10.00 4.17 9.11
C ARG A 26 -10.35 5.64 8.86
N ARG A 27 -9.35 6.44 8.53
CA ARG A 27 -9.54 7.87 8.23
C ARG A 27 -10.40 8.08 6.99
N ALA A 28 -10.16 7.31 5.94
CA ALA A 28 -10.93 7.40 4.71
C ALA A 28 -12.41 7.08 4.98
N GLY A 29 -12.69 6.07 5.79
CA GLY A 29 -14.05 5.72 6.18
C GLY A 29 -14.75 6.85 6.93
N GLU A 30 -14.04 7.50 7.86
CA GLU A 30 -14.58 8.64 8.62
C GLU A 30 -14.91 9.83 7.72
N LEU A 31 -14.12 10.04 6.67
CA LEU A 31 -14.25 11.16 5.76
C LEU A 31 -15.07 10.86 4.50
N GLY A 32 -15.52 9.61 4.33
CA GLY A 32 -16.24 9.19 3.12
C GLY A 32 -15.36 9.18 1.88
N LEU A 33 -14.06 8.91 2.04
CA LEU A 33 -13.09 8.89 0.95
C LEU A 33 -12.62 7.48 0.64
N GLU A 34 -12.02 7.28 -0.53
CA GLU A 34 -11.39 6.03 -0.90
C GLU A 34 -9.96 5.95 -0.36
N THR A 35 -9.48 4.73 -0.13
CA THR A 35 -8.10 4.46 0.26
C THR A 35 -7.31 3.95 -0.93
N ALA A 36 -6.12 4.49 -1.15
CA ALA A 36 -5.18 4.01 -2.15
C ALA A 36 -3.94 3.47 -1.47
N ALA A 37 -3.36 2.41 -2.01
CA ALA A 37 -2.08 1.89 -1.58
C ALA A 37 -1.03 2.18 -2.65
N VAL A 38 0.12 2.71 -2.25
CA VAL A 38 1.25 2.94 -3.15
C VAL A 38 2.36 1.97 -2.73
N LEU A 39 2.63 0.98 -3.57
CA LEU A 39 3.66 -0.01 -3.31
C LEU A 39 4.98 0.49 -3.87
N VAL A 40 6.00 0.58 -3.02
CA VAL A 40 7.31 1.11 -3.40
C VAL A 40 8.39 0.07 -3.12
N GLY A 41 9.12 -0.31 -4.14
CA GLY A 41 10.19 -1.30 -4.01
C GLY A 41 10.76 -1.74 -5.34
N ALA A 42 11.66 -2.73 -5.31
CA ALA A 42 12.34 -3.22 -6.50
C ALA A 42 11.44 -4.14 -7.36
N SER A 43 10.52 -4.87 -6.74
CA SER A 43 9.67 -5.82 -7.43
C SER A 43 8.35 -5.93 -6.67
N VAL A 44 7.40 -5.06 -6.98
CA VAL A 44 6.20 -4.87 -6.17
C VAL A 44 4.89 -5.26 -6.87
N ALA A 45 4.89 -5.39 -8.20
CA ALA A 45 3.66 -5.63 -8.95
C ALA A 45 2.92 -6.90 -8.49
N GLY A 46 3.65 -7.94 -8.10
CA GLY A 46 3.07 -9.18 -7.61
C GLY A 46 2.34 -9.05 -6.28
N LEU A 47 2.51 -7.94 -5.58
CA LEU A 47 1.87 -7.70 -4.28
C LEU A 47 0.58 -6.89 -4.37
N ALA A 48 0.20 -6.44 -5.57
CA ALA A 48 -1.03 -5.69 -5.75
C ALA A 48 -2.27 -6.43 -5.24
N PRO A 49 -2.45 -7.74 -5.51
CA PRO A 49 -3.59 -8.48 -4.95
C PRO A 49 -3.61 -8.46 -3.43
N SER A 50 -2.46 -8.51 -2.77
CA SER A 50 -2.39 -8.43 -1.31
C SER A 50 -2.87 -7.09 -0.79
N ALA A 51 -2.50 -6.00 -1.45
CA ALA A 51 -2.94 -4.66 -1.08
C ALA A 51 -4.46 -4.51 -1.23
N PHE A 52 -5.04 -5.04 -2.31
CA PHE A 52 -6.49 -5.07 -2.47
C PHE A 52 -7.17 -5.88 -1.38
N ALA A 53 -6.59 -7.03 -1.01
CA ALA A 53 -7.12 -7.87 0.06
C ALA A 53 -7.09 -7.15 1.41
N LEU A 54 -6.17 -6.24 1.62
CA LEU A 54 -6.08 -5.41 2.82
C LEU A 54 -7.07 -4.24 2.82
N GLY A 55 -7.81 -4.07 1.74
CA GLY A 55 -8.90 -3.10 1.67
C GLY A 55 -8.62 -1.83 0.90
N ALA A 56 -7.52 -1.75 0.16
CA ALA A 56 -7.26 -0.60 -0.70
C ALA A 56 -8.24 -0.62 -1.89
N ALA A 57 -8.83 0.53 -2.20
CA ALA A 57 -9.70 0.66 -3.36
C ALA A 57 -8.89 0.80 -4.66
N LYS A 58 -7.71 1.39 -4.57
CA LYS A 58 -6.79 1.55 -5.68
C LYS A 58 -5.37 1.18 -5.24
N VAL A 59 -4.59 0.63 -6.16
CA VAL A 59 -3.21 0.25 -5.90
C VAL A 59 -2.32 0.80 -7.01
N TYR A 60 -1.27 1.51 -6.62
CA TYR A 60 -0.24 1.99 -7.54
C TYR A 60 1.07 1.32 -7.19
N ALA A 61 1.74 0.77 -8.18
CA ALA A 61 3.02 0.11 -7.98
C ALA A 61 4.15 0.97 -8.57
N VAL A 62 5.12 1.31 -7.72
CA VAL A 62 6.32 2.04 -8.14
C VAL A 62 7.50 1.11 -8.01
N GLU A 63 7.96 0.57 -9.14
CA GLU A 63 9.09 -0.35 -9.17
C GLU A 63 10.35 0.36 -9.68
N HIS A 64 11.44 0.19 -8.94
CA HIS A 64 12.74 0.67 -9.37
C HIS A 64 13.82 -0.21 -8.75
N PRO A 65 14.77 -0.74 -9.54
CA PRO A 65 15.80 -1.62 -9.00
C PRO A 65 16.60 -1.03 -7.86
N ALA A 66 16.78 0.27 -7.84
CA ALA A 66 17.52 0.97 -6.78
C ALA A 66 16.75 1.03 -5.45
N LEU A 67 15.47 0.66 -5.44
CA LEU A 67 14.64 0.67 -4.22
C LEU A 67 14.68 -0.66 -3.47
N ALA A 68 15.50 -1.58 -3.92
CA ALA A 68 15.61 -2.90 -3.31
C ALA A 68 16.13 -2.82 -1.86
#